data_836ae248864786d9e1f74d86161d0470
#
_entry.id   836ae248864786d9e1f74d86161d0470
#
_cell.length_a   1.000
_cell.length_b   1.000
_cell.length_c   1.000
_cell.angle_alpha   90.00
_cell.angle_beta   90.00
_cell.angle_gamma   90.00
#
_symmetry.space_group_name_H-M   'P 1'
#
loop_
_entity.id
_entity.type
_entity.pdbx_description
1 polymer ?
#
loop_
_entity_poly.entity_id
_entity_poly.type
_entity_poly.pdbx_seq_one_letter_code
_entity_poly.pdbx_strand_id
1 'polypeptide(L)'
;MASGHPAAEIAVLFRTNAQSEAFESALSDAGVPYLVRGGERFFARKEVRDAILLLRGAARSDDGEKSLGEITRDVITGAGWSHEPPSGGGATRERWESLSALATLADDMAAAAPDARLPELVAELDRRAAEQHAPAVQGVTLASLHAAKGLEWDTVFLVGASDGLMPISMAEGPDAIEEERRLLYVGLTRARKQLFLSWSGARTPGARATRRVSRFLAPAAGILGQGARSEARSGASKRSAPKVAR
;
A
#
# COMPACT_ATOMS: atom_id res chain seq x y z
N MET A 1 9.23 -0.42 18.59
CA MET A 1 10.12 -1.59 18.80
C MET A 1 10.30 -1.88 20.29
N ALA A 2 9.22 -1.87 21.02
CA ALA A 2 9.25 -2.11 22.48
C ALA A 2 9.47 -3.57 22.88
N SER A 3 9.54 -4.51 21.95
CA SER A 3 9.63 -5.96 22.22
C SER A 3 11.01 -6.58 21.94
N GLY A 4 12.03 -5.78 21.59
CA GLY A 4 13.40 -6.28 21.40
C GLY A 4 13.65 -7.17 20.17
N HIS A 5 12.68 -7.31 19.25
CA HIS A 5 12.88 -8.07 18.01
C HIS A 5 13.77 -7.30 17.04
N PRO A 6 14.83 -7.91 16.47
CA PRO A 6 15.66 -7.29 15.46
C PRO A 6 14.81 -6.92 14.23
N ALA A 7 14.96 -5.72 13.68
CA ALA A 7 14.22 -5.28 12.49
C ALA A 7 14.46 -6.18 11.27
N ALA A 8 15.66 -6.78 11.16
CA ALA A 8 16.01 -7.72 10.10
C ALA A 8 15.21 -9.03 10.14
N GLU A 9 14.63 -9.37 11.30
CA GLU A 9 13.80 -10.55 11.51
C GLU A 9 12.29 -10.28 11.37
N ILE A 10 11.94 -9.12 10.81
CA ILE A 10 10.57 -8.69 10.58
C ILE A 10 10.36 -8.49 9.07
N ALA A 11 9.26 -9.02 8.55
CA ALA A 11 8.83 -8.75 7.18
C ALA A 11 7.39 -8.27 7.10
N VAL A 12 7.13 -7.38 6.15
CA VAL A 12 5.79 -7.02 5.69
C VAL A 12 5.62 -7.58 4.28
N LEU A 13 4.69 -8.51 4.12
CA LEU A 13 4.42 -9.20 2.87
C LEU A 13 3.09 -8.73 2.27
N PHE A 14 3.10 -8.40 0.99
CA PHE A 14 1.95 -7.91 0.25
C PHE A 14 1.81 -8.62 -1.10
N ARG A 15 0.63 -8.47 -1.74
CA ARG A 15 0.36 -9.16 -3.01
C ARG A 15 1.02 -8.50 -4.19
N THR A 16 1.04 -7.17 -4.26
CA THR A 16 1.56 -6.42 -5.40
C THR A 16 2.61 -5.40 -4.97
N ASN A 17 3.60 -5.17 -5.85
CA ASN A 17 4.67 -4.21 -5.58
C ASN A 17 4.16 -2.77 -5.37
N ALA A 18 3.01 -2.42 -5.95
CA ALA A 18 2.41 -1.10 -5.76
C ALA A 18 1.98 -0.82 -4.31
N GLN A 19 1.74 -1.88 -3.52
CA GLN A 19 1.39 -1.73 -2.10
C GLN A 19 2.60 -1.28 -1.25
N SER A 20 3.84 -1.41 -1.75
CA SER A 20 5.04 -1.06 -0.97
C SER A 20 5.09 0.41 -0.59
N GLU A 21 4.57 1.32 -1.45
CA GLU A 21 4.63 2.78 -1.23
C GLU A 21 4.09 3.18 0.15
N ALA A 22 2.89 2.72 0.50
CA ALA A 22 2.27 3.07 1.77
C ALA A 22 3.08 2.59 2.99
N PHE A 23 3.73 1.42 2.89
CA PHE A 23 4.58 0.88 3.96
C PHE A 23 5.94 1.54 4.00
N GLU A 24 6.53 1.85 2.84
CA GLU A 24 7.77 2.59 2.72
C GLU A 24 7.64 3.97 3.37
N SER A 25 6.55 4.71 3.04
CA SER A 25 6.25 6.01 3.63
C SER A 25 6.05 5.90 5.14
N ALA A 26 5.19 4.98 5.61
CA ALA A 26 4.90 4.83 7.03
C ALA A 26 6.14 4.45 7.87
N LEU A 27 7.03 3.61 7.34
CA LEU A 27 8.27 3.22 8.02
C LEU A 27 9.28 4.37 8.03
N SER A 28 9.38 5.13 6.92
CA SER A 28 10.20 6.34 6.84
C SER A 28 9.75 7.39 7.86
N ASP A 29 8.45 7.70 7.91
CA ASP A 29 7.86 8.66 8.86
C ASP A 29 8.11 8.24 10.32
N ALA A 30 8.13 6.93 10.57
CA ALA A 30 8.42 6.37 11.89
C ALA A 30 9.93 6.25 12.19
N GLY A 31 10.83 6.61 11.26
CA GLY A 31 12.28 6.44 11.39
C GLY A 31 12.71 4.96 11.49
N VAL A 32 11.90 4.04 10.96
CA VAL A 32 12.19 2.60 10.99
C VAL A 32 12.91 2.21 9.70
N PRO A 33 14.15 1.71 9.76
CA PRO A 33 14.88 1.29 8.57
C PRO A 33 14.21 0.08 7.91
N TYR A 34 14.17 0.07 6.58
CA TYR A 34 13.57 -1.03 5.81
C TYR A 34 14.36 -1.34 4.53
N LEU A 35 14.12 -2.54 4.00
CA LEU A 35 14.67 -3.06 2.74
C LEU A 35 13.54 -3.53 1.84
N VAL A 36 13.52 -3.13 0.57
CA VAL A 36 12.59 -3.66 -0.43
C VAL A 36 13.26 -4.82 -1.14
N ARG A 37 12.61 -5.99 -1.13
CA ARG A 37 13.08 -7.18 -1.83
C ARG A 37 12.20 -7.53 -3.03
N GLY A 38 12.86 -7.91 -4.13
CA GLY A 38 12.19 -8.32 -5.36
C GLY A 38 11.78 -7.16 -6.26
N GLY A 39 12.30 -5.97 -6.02
CA GLY A 39 12.06 -4.79 -6.85
C GLY A 39 12.85 -3.57 -6.37
N GLU A 40 12.84 -2.53 -7.17
CA GLU A 40 13.32 -1.22 -6.77
C GLU A 40 12.34 -0.57 -5.79
N ARG A 41 12.84 0.32 -4.91
CA ARG A 41 12.00 1.20 -4.10
C ARG A 41 11.03 1.95 -4.99
N PHE A 42 9.84 2.22 -4.49
CA PHE A 42 8.74 2.78 -5.30
C PHE A 42 9.17 3.99 -6.13
N PHE A 43 9.79 5.00 -5.50
CA PHE A 43 10.22 6.22 -6.19
C PHE A 43 11.48 6.04 -7.07
N ALA A 44 12.19 4.93 -6.95
CA ALA A 44 13.32 4.59 -7.82
C ALA A 44 12.87 3.90 -9.12
N ARG A 45 11.65 3.39 -9.20
CA ARG A 45 11.11 2.74 -10.40
C ARG A 45 11.04 3.72 -11.55
N LYS A 46 11.44 3.25 -12.73
CA LYS A 46 11.52 4.09 -13.93
C LYS A 46 10.19 4.76 -14.26
N GLU A 47 9.09 3.99 -14.28
CA GLU A 47 7.76 4.49 -14.59
C GLU A 47 7.26 5.54 -13.60
N VAL A 48 7.62 5.43 -12.34
CA VAL A 48 7.25 6.40 -11.29
C VAL A 48 8.03 7.70 -11.50
N ARG A 49 9.32 7.61 -11.76
CA ARG A 49 10.16 8.80 -12.05
C ARG A 49 9.69 9.54 -13.30
N ASP A 50 9.40 8.79 -14.38
CA ASP A 50 8.90 9.36 -15.63
C ASP A 50 7.55 10.07 -15.39
N ALA A 51 6.63 9.45 -14.63
CA ALA A 51 5.34 10.06 -14.29
C ALA A 51 5.49 11.32 -13.44
N ILE A 52 6.37 11.31 -12.43
CA ILE A 52 6.64 12.50 -11.60
C ILE A 52 7.21 13.65 -12.46
N LEU A 53 8.07 13.34 -13.42
CA LEU A 53 8.59 14.36 -14.34
C LEU A 53 7.46 14.99 -15.18
N LEU A 54 6.52 14.19 -15.68
CA LEU A 54 5.35 14.68 -16.40
C LEU A 54 4.44 15.53 -15.51
N LEU A 55 4.18 15.10 -14.28
CA LEU A 55 3.37 15.85 -13.30
C LEU A 55 4.01 17.20 -12.97
N ARG A 56 5.35 17.28 -12.80
CA ARG A 56 6.07 18.55 -12.63
C ARG A 56 5.92 19.48 -13.84
N GLY A 57 5.91 18.91 -15.05
CA GLY A 57 5.68 19.69 -16.26
C GLY A 57 4.27 20.27 -16.26
N ALA A 58 3.26 19.44 -16.00
CA ALA A 58 1.85 19.83 -15.99
C ALA A 58 1.51 20.82 -14.87
N ALA A 59 2.14 20.71 -13.71
CA ALA A 59 1.90 21.61 -12.58
C ALA A 59 2.21 23.09 -12.90
N ARG A 60 2.99 23.37 -13.92
CA ARG A 60 3.30 24.75 -14.36
C ARG A 60 2.14 25.39 -15.14
N SER A 61 1.22 24.60 -15.69
CA SER A 61 0.11 25.03 -16.51
C SER A 61 -1.25 24.55 -15.95
N ASP A 62 -1.29 24.13 -14.69
CA ASP A 62 -2.52 23.74 -14.02
C ASP A 62 -3.40 24.98 -13.79
N ASP A 63 -4.48 25.08 -14.54
CA ASP A 63 -5.45 26.18 -14.49
C ASP A 63 -6.55 25.96 -13.45
N GLY A 64 -6.58 24.77 -12.84
CA GLY A 64 -7.54 24.40 -11.83
C GLY A 64 -8.92 24.03 -12.33
N GLU A 65 -9.12 23.84 -13.63
CA GLU A 65 -10.42 23.43 -14.17
C GLU A 65 -10.79 21.98 -13.81
N LYS A 66 -9.77 21.10 -13.65
CA LYS A 66 -9.95 19.70 -13.30
C LYS A 66 -9.63 19.43 -11.84
N SER A 67 -10.26 18.42 -11.25
CA SER A 67 -9.87 17.93 -9.92
C SER A 67 -8.45 17.33 -9.94
N LEU A 68 -7.77 17.30 -8.80
CA LEU A 68 -6.42 16.75 -8.67
C LEU A 68 -6.33 15.30 -9.18
N GLY A 69 -7.34 14.47 -8.87
CA GLY A 69 -7.40 13.09 -9.35
C GLY A 69 -7.56 12.97 -10.86
N GLU A 70 -8.40 13.81 -11.48
CA GLU A 70 -8.63 13.81 -12.93
C GLU A 70 -7.38 14.26 -13.69
N ILE A 71 -6.81 15.40 -13.33
CA ILE A 71 -5.60 15.92 -14.00
C ILE A 71 -4.41 14.98 -13.81
N THR A 72 -4.28 14.33 -12.65
CA THR A 72 -3.23 13.33 -12.42
C THR A 72 -3.36 12.15 -13.36
N ARG A 73 -4.59 11.60 -13.55
CA ARG A 73 -4.84 10.48 -14.48
C ARG A 73 -4.55 10.87 -15.91
N ASP A 74 -4.96 12.06 -16.35
CA ASP A 74 -4.67 12.56 -17.68
C ASP A 74 -3.16 12.59 -17.94
N VAL A 75 -2.39 13.12 -16.99
CA VAL A 75 -0.94 13.25 -17.11
C VAL A 75 -0.24 11.87 -17.13
N ILE A 76 -0.59 10.96 -16.20
CA ILE A 76 0.06 9.64 -16.13
C ILE A 76 -0.33 8.71 -17.29
N THR A 77 -1.42 9.03 -18.01
CA THR A 77 -1.73 8.36 -19.28
C THR A 77 -0.60 8.53 -20.29
N GLY A 78 0.08 9.70 -20.29
CA GLY A 78 1.31 9.93 -21.05
C GLY A 78 2.48 9.05 -20.62
N ALA A 79 2.50 8.54 -19.40
CA ALA A 79 3.46 7.56 -18.90
C ALA A 79 3.04 6.09 -19.17
N GLY A 80 1.91 5.87 -19.84
CA GLY A 80 1.40 4.55 -20.21
C GLY A 80 0.41 3.95 -19.23
N TRP A 81 -0.24 4.76 -18.40
CA TRP A 81 -1.37 4.33 -17.58
C TRP A 81 -2.66 4.28 -18.42
N SER A 82 -3.59 3.42 -18.03
CA SER A 82 -4.92 3.31 -18.62
C SER A 82 -5.97 3.07 -17.53
N HIS A 83 -7.23 3.48 -17.78
CA HIS A 83 -8.32 3.24 -16.84
C HIS A 83 -8.56 1.75 -16.61
N GLU A 84 -8.45 0.95 -17.67
CA GLU A 84 -8.56 -0.49 -17.58
C GLU A 84 -7.17 -1.10 -17.35
N PRO A 85 -7.07 -2.04 -16.42
CA PRO A 85 -5.83 -2.74 -16.20
C PRO A 85 -5.46 -3.60 -17.41
N PRO A 86 -4.17 -3.75 -17.75
CA PRO A 86 -3.76 -4.62 -18.84
C PRO A 86 -4.17 -6.07 -18.57
N SER A 87 -4.59 -6.77 -19.59
CA SER A 87 -5.02 -8.18 -19.55
C SER A 87 -3.86 -9.15 -19.27
N GLY A 88 -2.62 -8.72 -19.53
CA GLY A 88 -1.40 -9.50 -19.24
C GLY A 88 -0.87 -9.28 -17.83
N GLY A 89 -0.10 -10.26 -17.33
CA GLY A 89 0.67 -10.16 -16.08
C GLY A 89 2.09 -9.63 -16.30
N GLY A 90 2.95 -9.78 -15.28
CA GLY A 90 4.36 -9.43 -15.32
C GLY A 90 4.64 -7.93 -15.35
N ALA A 91 5.74 -7.52 -15.99
CA ALA A 91 6.26 -6.15 -15.95
C ALA A 91 5.25 -5.09 -16.41
N THR A 92 4.40 -5.38 -17.41
CA THR A 92 3.39 -4.45 -17.89
C THR A 92 2.35 -4.16 -16.80
N ARG A 93 1.97 -5.20 -16.08
CA ARG A 93 1.02 -5.10 -14.97
C ARG A 93 1.61 -4.36 -13.79
N GLU A 94 2.84 -4.69 -13.40
CA GLU A 94 3.56 -4.02 -12.31
C GLU A 94 3.74 -2.53 -12.57
N ARG A 95 4.07 -2.16 -13.82
CA ARG A 95 4.14 -0.77 -14.26
C ARG A 95 2.79 -0.06 -14.12
N TRP A 96 1.72 -0.67 -14.60
CA TRP A 96 0.37 -0.13 -14.48
C TRP A 96 -0.05 0.07 -13.02
N GLU A 97 0.26 -0.90 -12.14
CA GLU A 97 -0.01 -0.84 -10.70
C GLU A 97 0.78 0.30 -10.03
N SER A 98 2.05 0.48 -10.39
CA SER A 98 2.87 1.59 -9.89
C SER A 98 2.27 2.94 -10.25
N LEU A 99 1.84 3.12 -11.50
CA LEU A 99 1.18 4.35 -11.94
C LEU A 99 -0.20 4.54 -11.29
N SER A 100 -0.96 3.47 -11.09
CA SER A 100 -2.24 3.51 -10.39
C SER A 100 -2.10 3.90 -8.92
N ALA A 101 -0.98 3.57 -8.27
CA ALA A 101 -0.67 4.03 -6.92
C ALA A 101 -0.52 5.56 -6.84
N LEU A 102 0.07 6.20 -7.87
CA LEU A 102 0.14 7.66 -7.95
C LEU A 102 -1.26 8.29 -8.10
N ALA A 103 -2.12 7.72 -8.95
CA ALA A 103 -3.51 8.19 -9.07
C ALA A 103 -4.27 8.07 -7.76
N THR A 104 -4.05 6.97 -7.02
CA THR A 104 -4.66 6.77 -5.70
C THR A 104 -4.19 7.81 -4.70
N LEU A 105 -2.88 8.10 -4.67
CA LEU A 105 -2.33 9.11 -3.78
C LEU A 105 -2.94 10.49 -4.06
N ALA A 106 -3.14 10.84 -5.33
CA ALA A 106 -3.83 12.08 -5.71
C ALA A 106 -5.28 12.12 -5.22
N ASP A 107 -6.02 11.01 -5.33
CA ASP A 107 -7.40 10.91 -4.82
C ASP A 107 -7.45 11.04 -3.30
N ASP A 108 -6.56 10.37 -2.58
CA ASP A 108 -6.47 10.43 -1.13
C ASP A 108 -6.12 11.85 -0.65
N MET A 109 -5.21 12.52 -1.37
CA MET A 109 -4.85 13.91 -1.09
C MET A 109 -6.00 14.88 -1.37
N ALA A 110 -6.73 14.72 -2.48
CA ALA A 110 -7.92 15.51 -2.78
C ALA A 110 -9.04 15.30 -1.75
N ALA A 111 -9.20 14.08 -1.24
CA ALA A 111 -10.18 13.79 -0.19
C ALA A 111 -9.82 14.44 1.15
N ALA A 112 -8.53 14.53 1.48
CA ALA A 112 -8.05 15.18 2.70
C ALA A 112 -7.98 16.71 2.59
N ALA A 113 -7.67 17.23 1.40
CA ALA A 113 -7.53 18.66 1.10
C ALA A 113 -8.17 18.95 -0.27
N PRO A 114 -9.46 19.30 -0.33
CA PRO A 114 -10.19 19.50 -1.59
C PRO A 114 -9.62 20.59 -2.50
N ASP A 115 -8.91 21.55 -1.93
CA ASP A 115 -8.25 22.65 -2.67
C ASP A 115 -6.84 22.29 -3.16
N ALA A 116 -6.35 21.08 -2.86
CA ALA A 116 -5.02 20.64 -3.30
C ALA A 116 -4.95 20.53 -4.83
N ARG A 117 -3.81 20.96 -5.39
CA ARG A 117 -3.53 21.01 -6.83
C ARG A 117 -2.27 20.22 -7.17
N LEU A 118 -1.93 20.17 -8.46
CA LEU A 118 -0.72 19.47 -8.92
C LEU A 118 0.58 19.96 -8.25
N PRO A 119 0.82 21.26 -8.00
CA PRO A 119 2.02 21.70 -7.29
C PRO A 119 2.16 21.06 -5.90
N GLU A 120 1.07 20.97 -5.13
CA GLU A 120 1.07 20.35 -3.80
C GLU A 120 1.32 18.84 -3.89
N LEU A 121 0.72 18.15 -4.88
CA LEU A 121 0.99 16.74 -5.13
C LEU A 121 2.46 16.51 -5.49
N VAL A 122 3.04 17.32 -6.36
CA VAL A 122 4.45 17.20 -6.73
C VAL A 122 5.36 17.42 -5.53
N ALA A 123 5.07 18.43 -4.69
CA ALA A 123 5.84 18.69 -3.48
C ALA A 123 5.78 17.49 -2.51
N GLU A 124 4.61 16.88 -2.35
CA GLU A 124 4.44 15.69 -1.52
C GLU A 124 5.20 14.47 -2.08
N LEU A 125 5.15 14.25 -3.40
CA LEU A 125 5.91 13.19 -4.07
C LEU A 125 7.42 13.39 -3.90
N ASP A 126 7.91 14.63 -4.00
CA ASP A 126 9.32 14.96 -3.82
C ASP A 126 9.76 14.74 -2.37
N ARG A 127 8.94 15.14 -1.39
CA ARG A 127 9.19 14.88 0.03
C ARG A 127 9.32 13.38 0.30
N ARG A 128 8.35 12.57 -0.15
CA ARG A 128 8.36 11.12 0.01
C ARG A 128 9.57 10.48 -0.68
N ALA A 129 9.90 10.93 -1.87
CA ALA A 129 11.08 10.43 -2.58
C ALA A 129 12.38 10.72 -1.83
N ALA A 130 12.52 11.90 -1.22
CA ALA A 130 13.70 12.28 -0.45
C ALA A 130 13.85 11.43 0.84
N GLU A 131 12.76 11.12 1.53
CA GLU A 131 12.75 10.33 2.75
C GLU A 131 13.14 8.86 2.52
N GLN A 132 12.91 8.34 1.33
CA GLN A 132 13.25 6.95 0.97
C GLN A 132 14.72 6.72 0.58
N HIS A 133 15.56 7.73 0.54
CA HIS A 133 16.94 7.63 0.04
C HIS A 133 17.97 7.09 1.05
N ALA A 134 17.63 6.90 2.32
CA ALA A 134 18.58 6.36 3.30
C ALA A 134 18.81 4.85 3.06
N PRO A 135 20.03 4.41 2.70
CA PRO A 135 20.34 3.00 2.55
C PRO A 135 20.36 2.34 3.94
N ALA A 136 19.42 1.47 4.21
CA ALA A 136 19.42 0.68 5.43
C ALA A 136 20.19 -0.63 5.20
N VAL A 137 21.27 -0.86 5.94
CA VAL A 137 22.04 -2.11 5.91
C VAL A 137 21.27 -3.24 6.61
N GLN A 138 20.45 -2.91 7.62
CA GLN A 138 19.58 -3.84 8.34
C GLN A 138 18.24 -3.14 8.62
N GLY A 139 17.13 -3.77 8.28
CA GLY A 139 15.82 -3.17 8.46
C GLY A 139 14.68 -4.15 8.25
N VAL A 140 13.45 -3.68 8.44
CA VAL A 140 12.23 -4.45 8.12
C VAL A 140 12.21 -4.78 6.64
N THR A 141 11.97 -6.04 6.29
CA THR A 141 11.86 -6.43 4.88
C THR A 141 10.45 -6.15 4.36
N LEU A 142 10.37 -5.38 3.27
CA LEU A 142 9.17 -5.21 2.47
C LEU A 142 9.27 -6.09 1.22
N ALA A 143 8.32 -7.00 1.00
CA ALA A 143 8.39 -7.90 -0.14
C ALA A 143 7.00 -8.27 -0.67
N SER A 144 6.89 -8.47 -2.00
CA SER A 144 5.72 -9.15 -2.53
C SER A 144 5.79 -10.64 -2.16
N LEU A 145 4.62 -11.31 -2.15
CA LEU A 145 4.55 -12.75 -1.87
C LEU A 145 5.44 -13.57 -2.80
N HIS A 146 5.58 -13.15 -4.06
CA HIS A 146 6.49 -13.81 -5.02
C HIS A 146 7.96 -13.67 -4.61
N ALA A 147 8.36 -12.46 -4.20
CA ALA A 147 9.73 -12.18 -3.79
C ALA A 147 10.10 -12.80 -2.43
N ALA A 148 9.10 -13.20 -1.65
CA ALA A 148 9.28 -13.85 -0.36
C ALA A 148 9.56 -15.36 -0.47
N LYS A 149 9.46 -15.95 -1.67
CA LYS A 149 9.69 -17.39 -1.88
C LYS A 149 11.14 -17.76 -1.50
N GLY A 150 11.27 -18.75 -0.63
CA GLY A 150 12.58 -19.22 -0.15
C GLY A 150 13.19 -18.40 0.99
N LEU A 151 12.53 -17.33 1.45
CA LEU A 151 12.95 -16.51 2.59
C LEU A 151 12.08 -16.81 3.81
N GLU A 152 12.58 -16.51 5.01
CA GLU A 152 11.83 -16.68 6.25
C GLU A 152 12.26 -15.62 7.28
N TRP A 153 11.32 -15.24 8.15
CA TRP A 153 11.53 -14.26 9.22
C TRP A 153 10.88 -14.73 10.52
N ASP A 154 11.35 -14.25 11.63
CA ASP A 154 10.73 -14.56 12.91
C ASP A 154 9.30 -14.01 13.00
N THR A 155 9.09 -12.80 12.50
CA THR A 155 7.79 -12.13 12.49
C THR A 155 7.40 -11.69 11.08
N VAL A 156 6.22 -12.10 10.64
CA VAL A 156 5.67 -11.71 9.36
C VAL A 156 4.33 -11.00 9.54
N PHE A 157 4.21 -9.83 8.94
CA PHE A 157 2.96 -9.12 8.74
C PHE A 157 2.50 -9.35 7.30
N LEU A 158 1.50 -10.22 7.09
CA LEU A 158 0.88 -10.41 5.80
C LEU A 158 -0.32 -9.46 5.70
N VAL A 159 -0.20 -8.50 4.79
CA VAL A 159 -1.13 -7.37 4.72
C VAL A 159 -2.03 -7.42 3.49
N GLY A 160 -3.22 -6.86 3.62
CA GLY A 160 -4.19 -6.80 2.53
C GLY A 160 -4.84 -8.15 2.21
N ALA A 161 -5.08 -9.00 3.22
CA ALA A 161 -5.75 -10.29 3.06
C ALA A 161 -7.26 -10.14 2.77
N SER A 162 -7.59 -9.43 1.70
CA SER A 162 -8.95 -9.13 1.25
C SER A 162 -9.23 -9.73 -0.12
N ASP A 163 -10.46 -10.12 -0.40
CA ASP A 163 -10.90 -10.45 -1.76
C ASP A 163 -10.65 -9.25 -2.68
N GLY A 164 -10.14 -9.51 -3.89
CA GLY A 164 -9.67 -8.51 -4.85
C GLY A 164 -8.18 -8.17 -4.73
N LEU A 165 -7.54 -8.55 -3.61
CA LEU A 165 -6.08 -8.55 -3.44
C LEU A 165 -5.53 -9.97 -3.26
N MET A 166 -6.20 -10.80 -2.49
CA MET A 166 -5.85 -12.23 -2.28
C MET A 166 -7.14 -13.07 -2.22
N PRO A 167 -7.62 -13.67 -3.33
CA PRO A 167 -7.05 -13.59 -4.69
C PRO A 167 -7.14 -12.21 -5.28
N ILE A 168 -6.20 -11.89 -6.18
CA ILE A 168 -6.28 -10.65 -6.96
C ILE A 168 -7.51 -10.70 -7.87
N SER A 169 -8.19 -9.56 -8.05
CA SER A 169 -9.48 -9.49 -8.79
C SER A 169 -9.43 -9.99 -10.23
N MET A 170 -8.24 -10.11 -10.80
CA MET A 170 -8.02 -10.57 -12.18
C MET A 170 -7.70 -12.06 -12.28
N ALA A 171 -7.59 -12.77 -11.16
CA ALA A 171 -7.46 -14.21 -11.19
C ALA A 171 -8.82 -14.83 -11.54
N GLU A 172 -9.00 -15.14 -12.83
CA GLU A 172 -10.20 -15.76 -13.36
C GLU A 172 -9.98 -17.23 -13.65
N GLY A 173 -10.99 -18.04 -13.35
CA GLY A 173 -10.92 -19.48 -13.55
C GLY A 173 -10.25 -20.25 -12.39
N PRO A 174 -10.48 -21.59 -12.37
CA PRO A 174 -10.04 -22.42 -11.25
C PRO A 174 -8.51 -22.45 -11.07
N ASP A 175 -7.76 -22.50 -12.16
CA ASP A 175 -6.30 -22.65 -12.11
C ASP A 175 -5.63 -21.35 -11.59
N ALA A 176 -6.11 -20.18 -12.03
CA ALA A 176 -5.60 -18.89 -11.57
C ALA A 176 -5.94 -18.67 -10.09
N ILE A 177 -7.13 -19.04 -9.64
CA ILE A 177 -7.53 -18.98 -8.23
C ILE A 177 -6.69 -19.93 -7.38
N GLU A 178 -6.38 -21.11 -7.87
CA GLU A 178 -5.55 -22.06 -7.16
C GLU A 178 -4.09 -21.59 -7.04
N GLU A 179 -3.56 -20.93 -8.06
CA GLU A 179 -2.23 -20.31 -8.01
C GLU A 179 -2.19 -19.17 -6.96
N GLU A 180 -3.22 -18.33 -6.88
CA GLU A 180 -3.35 -17.31 -5.84
C GLU A 180 -3.43 -17.93 -4.43
N ARG A 181 -4.06 -19.09 -4.29
CA ARG A 181 -4.11 -19.84 -3.03
C ARG A 181 -2.71 -20.35 -2.64
N ARG A 182 -1.96 -20.91 -3.59
CA ARG A 182 -0.57 -21.34 -3.36
C ARG A 182 0.32 -20.17 -2.97
N LEU A 183 0.12 -19.02 -3.60
CA LEU A 183 0.88 -17.81 -3.30
C LEU A 183 0.58 -17.30 -1.88
N LEU A 184 -0.68 -17.30 -1.46
CA LEU A 184 -1.04 -16.99 -0.08
C LEU A 184 -0.39 -17.99 0.89
N TYR A 185 -0.43 -19.29 0.59
CA TYR A 185 0.21 -20.33 1.41
C TYR A 185 1.72 -20.06 1.56
N VAL A 186 2.41 -19.66 0.50
CA VAL A 186 3.81 -19.24 0.58
C VAL A 186 3.96 -18.13 1.62
N GLY A 187 3.14 -17.08 1.57
CA GLY A 187 3.19 -15.98 2.53
C GLY A 187 2.96 -16.41 3.98
N LEU A 188 1.96 -17.26 4.21
CA LEU A 188 1.64 -17.78 5.55
C LEU A 188 2.77 -18.59 6.17
N THR A 189 3.52 -19.32 5.34
CA THR A 189 4.63 -20.19 5.78
C THR A 189 5.97 -19.47 5.92
N ARG A 190 6.03 -18.15 5.72
CA ARG A 190 7.28 -17.37 5.87
C ARG A 190 7.59 -16.99 7.32
N ALA A 191 6.61 -17.10 8.20
CA ALA A 191 6.77 -16.79 9.61
C ALA A 191 7.33 -17.99 10.38
N ARG A 192 8.48 -17.82 11.04
CA ARG A 192 9.05 -18.85 11.91
C ARG A 192 8.41 -18.86 13.30
N LYS A 193 7.99 -17.70 13.82
CA LYS A 193 7.47 -17.57 15.19
C LYS A 193 6.10 -16.90 15.26
N GLN A 194 5.92 -15.76 14.56
CA GLN A 194 4.71 -14.94 14.67
C GLN A 194 4.21 -14.53 13.29
N LEU A 195 2.93 -14.75 13.05
CA LEU A 195 2.24 -14.32 11.84
C LEU A 195 1.08 -13.39 12.22
N PHE A 196 1.11 -12.19 11.65
CA PHE A 196 0.03 -11.23 11.73
C PHE A 196 -0.65 -11.10 10.38
N LEU A 197 -1.96 -11.27 10.35
CA LEU A 197 -2.78 -11.08 9.15
C LEU A 197 -3.60 -9.81 9.31
N SER A 198 -3.59 -8.97 8.28
CA SER A 198 -4.43 -7.78 8.26
C SER A 198 -5.25 -7.67 6.98
N TRP A 199 -6.43 -7.09 7.10
CA TRP A 199 -7.30 -6.73 5.99
C TRP A 199 -8.05 -5.46 6.33
N SER A 200 -8.51 -4.73 5.32
CA SER A 200 -9.29 -3.51 5.50
C SER A 200 -10.62 -3.62 4.79
N GLY A 201 -11.70 -3.18 5.44
CA GLY A 201 -13.05 -3.14 4.85
C GLY A 201 -13.23 -2.02 3.83
N ALA A 202 -12.42 -0.96 3.93
CA ALA A 202 -12.43 0.19 3.03
C ALA A 202 -11.02 0.51 2.55
N ARG A 203 -10.91 1.25 1.44
CA ARG A 203 -9.62 1.67 0.87
C ARG A 203 -9.03 2.85 1.65
N THR A 204 -9.87 3.81 2.01
CA THR A 204 -9.51 5.02 2.77
C THR A 204 -10.25 5.07 4.09
N PRO A 205 -9.67 5.69 5.13
CA PRO A 205 -10.37 5.93 6.39
C PRO A 205 -11.69 6.70 6.18
N GLY A 206 -12.77 6.22 6.79
CA GLY A 206 -14.10 6.83 6.66
C GLY A 206 -14.89 6.47 5.41
N ALA A 207 -14.30 5.82 4.41
CA ALA A 207 -15.02 5.35 3.24
C ALA A 207 -15.92 4.15 3.56
N ARG A 208 -16.95 3.93 2.71
CA ARG A 208 -17.88 2.80 2.85
C ARG A 208 -17.10 1.47 2.77
N ALA A 209 -17.35 0.58 3.71
CA ALA A 209 -16.78 -0.76 3.72
C ALA A 209 -17.39 -1.60 2.57
N THR A 210 -16.60 -1.83 1.53
CA THR A 210 -16.98 -2.63 0.34
C THR A 210 -16.14 -3.88 0.17
N ARG A 211 -15.02 -3.98 0.90
CA ARG A 211 -14.09 -5.10 0.83
C ARG A 211 -14.47 -6.17 1.84
N ARG A 212 -14.19 -7.41 1.50
CA ARG A 212 -14.38 -8.59 2.35
C ARG A 212 -13.03 -9.23 2.64
N VAL A 213 -12.94 -9.91 3.79
CA VAL A 213 -11.78 -10.76 4.08
C VAL A 213 -11.59 -11.79 2.96
N SER A 214 -10.35 -12.14 2.68
CA SER A 214 -10.02 -13.14 1.68
C SER A 214 -10.82 -14.44 1.88
N ARG A 215 -11.45 -14.94 0.82
CA ARG A 215 -12.15 -16.22 0.80
C ARG A 215 -11.25 -17.40 1.18
N PHE A 216 -9.95 -17.28 0.98
CA PHE A 216 -8.98 -18.31 1.34
C PHE A 216 -8.79 -18.46 2.85
N LEU A 217 -9.14 -17.43 3.62
CA LEU A 217 -9.07 -17.46 5.08
C LEU A 217 -10.34 -18.00 5.75
N ALA A 218 -11.40 -18.25 4.98
CA ALA A 218 -12.67 -18.78 5.51
C ALA A 218 -12.49 -20.08 6.32
N PRO A 219 -11.67 -21.07 5.90
CA PRO A 219 -11.41 -22.28 6.69
C PRO A 219 -10.74 -22.02 8.04
N ALA A 220 -9.98 -20.92 8.15
CA ALA A 220 -9.25 -20.54 9.37
C ALA A 220 -10.03 -19.55 10.26
N ALA A 221 -11.25 -19.17 9.90
CA ALA A 221 -12.03 -18.13 10.59
C ALA A 221 -12.20 -18.41 12.11
N GLY A 222 -12.35 -19.65 12.49
CA GLY A 222 -12.45 -20.06 13.90
C GLY A 222 -11.16 -19.89 14.71
N ILE A 223 -10.00 -19.92 14.03
CA ILE A 223 -8.67 -19.74 14.65
C ILE A 223 -8.31 -18.24 14.70
N LEU A 224 -8.69 -17.48 13.66
CA LEU A 224 -8.39 -16.06 13.52
C LEU A 224 -9.27 -15.16 14.40
N GLY A 225 -10.42 -15.64 14.87
CA GLY A 225 -11.41 -14.85 15.60
C GLY A 225 -11.00 -14.36 16.99
N GLN A 226 -9.92 -14.84 17.57
CA GLN A 226 -9.47 -14.42 18.90
C GLN A 226 -8.57 -13.18 18.93
N GLY A 227 -8.14 -12.66 17.77
CA GLY A 227 -7.27 -11.50 17.63
C GLY A 227 -7.86 -10.31 16.87
N ALA A 228 -9.06 -10.42 16.34
CA ALA A 228 -9.69 -9.40 15.52
C ALA A 228 -10.20 -8.21 16.38
N ARG A 229 -9.29 -7.32 16.80
CA ARG A 229 -9.68 -5.98 17.22
C ARG A 229 -9.97 -5.17 15.96
N SER A 230 -11.25 -4.97 15.66
CA SER A 230 -11.66 -3.92 14.74
C SER A 230 -11.37 -2.58 15.43
N GLU A 231 -10.32 -1.89 15.02
CA GLU A 231 -10.13 -0.49 15.39
C GLU A 231 -11.09 0.40 14.59
N ALA A 232 -12.38 0.22 14.84
CA ALA A 232 -13.40 1.21 14.57
C ALA A 232 -13.59 2.03 15.85
N ARG A 233 -12.60 2.79 16.28
CA ARG A 233 -12.79 3.82 17.28
C ARG A 233 -12.97 5.15 16.58
N SER A 234 -14.25 5.53 16.44
CA SER A 234 -14.71 6.90 16.24
C SER A 234 -14.01 7.84 17.23
N GLY A 235 -13.21 8.76 16.69
CA GLY A 235 -12.72 9.92 17.44
C GLY A 235 -13.87 10.88 17.72
N ALA A 236 -14.63 10.66 18.77
CA ALA A 236 -15.54 11.63 19.36
C ALA A 236 -15.11 11.88 20.81
N SER A 237 -13.99 12.58 20.99
CA SER A 237 -13.67 13.18 22.27
C SER A 237 -14.41 14.52 22.38
N LYS A 238 -15.56 14.52 23.03
CA LYS A 238 -16.18 15.72 23.60
C LYS A 238 -15.25 16.24 24.70
N ARG A 239 -14.51 17.29 24.43
CA ARG A 239 -13.87 18.10 25.46
C ARG A 239 -14.97 18.86 26.21
N SER A 240 -15.34 18.40 27.38
CA SER A 240 -16.08 19.18 28.36
C SER A 240 -15.08 20.11 29.06
N ALA A 241 -15.27 21.42 28.90
CA ALA A 241 -14.55 22.43 29.66
C ALA A 241 -14.96 22.38 31.15
N PRO A 242 -14.04 22.60 32.10
CA PRO A 242 -14.40 22.73 33.51
C PRO A 242 -15.05 24.08 33.75
N LYS A 243 -16.25 24.09 34.36
CA LYS A 243 -16.87 25.27 34.93
C LYS A 243 -16.07 25.67 36.15
N VAL A 244 -15.53 26.89 36.10
CA VAL A 244 -15.05 27.61 37.29
C VAL A 244 -16.28 28.06 38.07
N ALA A 245 -16.42 27.64 39.32
CA ALA A 245 -17.34 28.18 40.28
C ALA A 245 -16.64 29.26 41.12
N ARG A 246 -17.36 30.32 41.36
CA ARG A 246 -16.98 31.43 42.26
C ARG A 246 -16.94 30.94 43.71
#